data_59d36f57dd11e6321b1d799631ad9726
#
_entry.id   59d36f57dd11e6321b1d799631ad9726
#
_cell.length_a   1.000
_cell.length_b   1.000
_cell.length_c   1.000
_cell.angle_alpha   90.00
_cell.angle_beta   90.00
_cell.angle_gamma   90.00
#
_symmetry.space_group_name_H-M   'P 1'
#
loop_
_entity.id
_entity.type
_entity.pdbx_description
1 polymer ?
#
loop_
_entity_poly.entity_id
_entity_poly.type
_entity_poly.pdbx_seq_one_letter_code
_entity_poly.pdbx_strand_id
1 'polypeptide(L)'
;MFISSFILLTSQRVQAQKEVLYSQYLLNPLSINPAYAGSRESFQLSAFLRRKWISVRYAPVTQSVSADGAIANGRIGLGFQALNDRMGLFATTGAYGSVAYRFNMPALAKLSIGFQGGVNVIPIYDVTTAASINRAVASLGVGVYYQSDRFFAGISAPELGGQVTDATGRYVYKSARPIMFQAGAPIEVGETTVLIPSLLVSKIADRPLGVDINLRAWFDEEFGLGLSYRQNSPGLIQTNYLQAFAEYQLTKAIRLAYTFNSQTPESPNAMQYDQKSVHEIMLRFSPNALKFMY
;
A
#
# COMPACT_ATOMS: atom_id res chain seq x y z
N MET A 1 -49.68 22.10 -11.08
CA MET A 1 -48.83 22.11 -9.88
C MET A 1 -47.70 21.13 -10.15
N PHE A 2 -46.58 21.59 -10.76
CA PHE A 2 -45.43 20.75 -11.13
C PHE A 2 -44.42 20.79 -9.98
N ILE A 3 -44.19 19.65 -9.35
CA ILE A 3 -43.14 19.46 -8.36
C ILE A 3 -41.88 19.11 -9.12
N SER A 4 -40.97 20.09 -9.23
CA SER A 4 -39.65 19.92 -9.85
C SER A 4 -38.75 19.22 -8.84
N SER A 5 -38.50 17.93 -9.02
CA SER A 5 -37.52 17.16 -8.22
C SER A 5 -36.12 17.61 -8.58
N PHE A 6 -35.52 18.38 -7.70
CA PHE A 6 -34.12 18.78 -7.79
C PHE A 6 -33.26 17.61 -7.35
N ILE A 7 -32.76 16.84 -8.30
CA ILE A 7 -31.78 15.78 -8.06
C ILE A 7 -30.43 16.44 -7.76
N LEU A 8 -30.09 16.54 -6.49
CA LEU A 8 -28.74 16.89 -6.04
C LEU A 8 -27.78 15.76 -6.44
N LEU A 9 -27.10 15.91 -7.55
CA LEU A 9 -25.94 15.09 -7.92
C LEU A 9 -24.80 15.43 -6.95
N THR A 10 -24.70 14.67 -5.88
CA THR A 10 -23.51 14.67 -5.03
C THR A 10 -22.35 14.04 -5.82
N SER A 11 -21.47 14.88 -6.36
CA SER A 11 -20.26 14.43 -7.02
C SER A 11 -19.37 13.70 -5.98
N GLN A 12 -19.33 12.39 -6.06
CA GLN A 12 -18.40 11.59 -5.24
C GLN A 12 -16.98 11.84 -5.74
N ARG A 13 -16.11 12.24 -4.84
CA ARG A 13 -14.70 12.54 -5.12
C ARG A 13 -13.93 11.23 -5.31
N VAL A 14 -13.33 11.03 -6.46
CA VAL A 14 -12.49 9.86 -6.74
C VAL A 14 -11.13 10.04 -6.05
N GLN A 15 -10.81 9.22 -5.06
CA GLN A 15 -9.55 9.26 -4.29
C GLN A 15 -8.80 7.90 -4.27
N ALA A 16 -9.00 7.06 -5.29
CA ALA A 16 -8.66 5.63 -5.25
C ALA A 16 -7.17 5.26 -5.45
N GLN A 17 -6.31 6.19 -5.78
CA GLN A 17 -5.10 5.89 -6.55
C GLN A 17 -3.94 5.25 -5.76
N LYS A 18 -3.74 5.61 -4.49
CA LYS A 18 -2.69 5.00 -3.64
C LYS A 18 -3.20 3.88 -2.73
N GLU A 19 -4.48 3.69 -2.63
CA GLU A 19 -5.08 2.63 -1.81
C GLU A 19 -4.49 1.26 -2.11
N VAL A 20 -4.18 1.02 -3.38
CA VAL A 20 -3.61 -0.24 -3.83
C VAL A 20 -2.23 -0.50 -3.21
N LEU A 21 -1.34 0.49 -3.21
CA LEU A 21 -0.05 0.35 -2.54
C LEU A 21 -0.20 0.13 -1.05
N TYR A 22 -1.15 0.80 -0.41
CA TYR A 22 -1.39 0.65 1.02
C TYR A 22 -1.92 -0.74 1.40
N SER A 23 -2.59 -1.44 0.50
CA SER A 23 -3.02 -2.82 0.75
C SER A 23 -1.87 -3.82 0.75
N GLN A 24 -0.75 -3.49 0.11
CA GLN A 24 0.43 -4.35 -0.03
C GLN A 24 1.44 -4.22 1.12
N TYR A 25 1.20 -3.33 2.09
CA TYR A 25 2.19 -2.97 3.10
C TYR A 25 2.71 -4.14 3.94
N LEU A 26 1.92 -5.19 4.14
CA LEU A 26 2.35 -6.39 4.86
C LEU A 26 3.49 -7.12 4.15
N LEU A 27 3.46 -7.12 2.82
CA LEU A 27 4.50 -7.69 1.98
C LEU A 27 5.54 -6.65 1.57
N ASN A 28 5.15 -5.37 1.46
CA ASN A 28 5.98 -4.27 1.01
C ASN A 28 5.77 -3.01 1.86
N PRO A 29 6.41 -2.91 3.04
CA PRO A 29 6.27 -1.74 3.94
C PRO A 29 6.74 -0.41 3.32
N LEU A 30 7.61 -0.44 2.30
CA LEU A 30 8.00 0.75 1.54
C LEU A 30 6.79 1.48 0.95
N SER A 31 5.69 0.76 0.67
CA SER A 31 4.46 1.33 0.12
C SER A 31 3.79 2.37 1.03
N ILE A 32 3.99 2.26 2.33
CA ILE A 32 3.39 3.14 3.32
C ILE A 32 4.40 4.05 4.02
N ASN A 33 5.70 3.70 4.05
CA ASN A 33 6.70 4.47 4.78
C ASN A 33 8.01 4.59 3.99
N PRO A 34 8.38 5.77 3.48
CA PRO A 34 9.62 5.96 2.74
C PRO A 34 10.89 5.72 3.60
N ALA A 35 10.80 5.86 4.93
CA ALA A 35 11.92 5.58 5.83
C ALA A 35 12.25 4.08 5.92
N TYR A 36 11.38 3.19 5.42
CA TYR A 36 11.64 1.77 5.31
C TYR A 36 12.66 1.43 4.20
N ALA A 37 12.90 2.33 3.24
CA ALA A 37 13.83 2.08 2.14
C ALA A 37 15.18 1.56 2.65
N GLY A 38 15.63 0.41 2.09
CA GLY A 38 16.88 -0.25 2.45
C GLY A 38 16.95 -0.84 3.86
N SER A 39 15.84 -0.93 4.62
CA SER A 39 15.88 -1.46 6.00
C SER A 39 16.29 -2.91 6.07
N ARG A 40 16.11 -3.68 5.00
CA ARG A 40 16.60 -5.06 4.87
C ARG A 40 18.07 -5.18 4.45
N GLU A 41 18.76 -4.06 4.23
CA GLU A 41 20.17 -3.97 3.82
C GLU A 41 20.51 -4.61 2.47
N SER A 42 19.88 -5.71 2.10
CA SER A 42 20.01 -6.36 0.81
C SER A 42 19.09 -5.73 -0.24
N PHE A 43 19.54 -5.77 -1.50
CA PHE A 43 18.69 -5.37 -2.62
C PHE A 43 17.47 -6.29 -2.72
N GLN A 44 16.31 -5.71 -2.94
CA GLN A 44 15.07 -6.43 -3.18
C GLN A 44 14.34 -5.83 -4.37
N LEU A 45 13.80 -6.69 -5.21
CA LEU A 45 12.91 -6.35 -6.31
C LEU A 45 11.63 -7.16 -6.16
N SER A 46 10.49 -6.51 -6.06
CA SER A 46 9.19 -7.18 -5.92
C SER A 46 8.25 -6.71 -7.02
N ALA A 47 7.57 -7.66 -7.64
CA ALA A 47 6.50 -7.41 -8.60
C ALA A 47 5.19 -7.97 -8.05
N PHE A 48 4.10 -7.22 -8.23
CA PHE A 48 2.77 -7.57 -7.77
C PHE A 48 1.78 -7.50 -8.92
N LEU A 49 0.90 -8.49 -8.96
CA LEU A 49 -0.26 -8.52 -9.84
C LEU A 49 -1.51 -8.70 -8.98
N ARG A 50 -2.37 -7.70 -8.95
CA ARG A 50 -3.61 -7.72 -8.19
C ARG A 50 -4.80 -7.67 -9.13
N ARG A 51 -5.78 -8.52 -8.87
CA ARG A 51 -7.04 -8.55 -9.61
C ARG A 51 -8.21 -8.58 -8.63
N LYS A 52 -9.14 -7.65 -8.81
CA LYS A 52 -10.44 -7.65 -8.15
C LYS A 52 -11.43 -8.42 -9.04
N TRP A 53 -12.40 -9.12 -8.43
CA TRP A 53 -13.58 -9.70 -9.12
C TRP A 53 -13.22 -10.54 -10.36
N ILE A 54 -12.59 -11.67 -10.15
CA ILE A 54 -11.96 -12.49 -11.21
C ILE A 54 -12.90 -12.78 -12.41
N SER A 55 -14.20 -12.99 -12.17
CA SER A 55 -15.17 -13.31 -13.23
C SER A 55 -15.85 -12.11 -13.86
N VAL A 56 -15.54 -10.89 -13.42
CA VAL A 56 -16.16 -9.67 -13.95
C VAL A 56 -15.33 -9.12 -15.11
N ARG A 57 -15.98 -8.89 -16.24
CA ARG A 57 -15.33 -8.26 -17.41
C ARG A 57 -14.94 -6.82 -17.07
N TYR A 58 -13.73 -6.40 -17.46
CA TYR A 58 -13.14 -5.09 -17.15
C TYR A 58 -12.96 -4.79 -15.66
N ALA A 59 -12.96 -5.82 -14.81
CA ALA A 59 -12.65 -5.69 -13.39
C ALA A 59 -11.27 -5.04 -13.17
N PRO A 60 -11.08 -4.35 -12.04
CA PRO A 60 -9.82 -3.67 -11.75
C PRO A 60 -8.63 -4.63 -11.74
N VAL A 61 -7.57 -4.22 -12.43
CA VAL A 61 -6.27 -4.91 -12.44
C VAL A 61 -5.19 -3.91 -12.08
N THR A 62 -4.40 -4.24 -11.07
CA THR A 62 -3.26 -3.44 -10.66
C THR A 62 -1.98 -4.22 -10.84
N GLN A 63 -1.02 -3.59 -11.48
CA GLN A 63 0.35 -4.05 -11.58
C GLN A 63 1.23 -3.07 -10.81
N SER A 64 2.11 -3.57 -9.96
CA SER A 64 3.07 -2.71 -9.29
C SER A 64 4.43 -3.41 -9.19
N VAL A 65 5.46 -2.59 -9.13
CA VAL A 65 6.83 -3.01 -8.91
C VAL A 65 7.44 -2.13 -7.84
N SER A 66 8.24 -2.73 -6.97
CA SER A 66 9.04 -2.00 -6.00
C SER A 66 10.44 -2.56 -5.95
N ALA A 67 11.42 -1.69 -5.78
CA ALA A 67 12.80 -2.05 -5.55
C ALA A 67 13.33 -1.22 -4.39
N ASP A 68 14.10 -1.84 -3.49
CA ASP A 68 14.80 -1.13 -2.45
C ASP A 68 16.11 -1.82 -2.07
N GLY A 69 17.02 -1.07 -1.49
CA GLY A 69 18.30 -1.56 -1.03
C GLY A 69 19.07 -0.48 -0.28
N ALA A 70 20.12 -0.91 0.40
CA ALA A 70 20.99 0.00 1.15
C ALA A 70 22.36 0.14 0.50
N ILE A 71 22.89 1.36 0.56
CA ILE A 71 24.25 1.73 0.13
C ILE A 71 24.98 2.38 1.31
N ALA A 72 26.24 2.76 1.10
CA ALA A 72 27.07 3.44 2.10
C ALA A 72 27.13 2.68 3.45
N ASN A 73 27.43 1.39 3.42
CA ASN A 73 27.48 0.51 4.59
C ASN A 73 26.16 0.51 5.39
N GLY A 74 25.05 0.49 4.69
CA GLY A 74 23.74 0.43 5.29
C GLY A 74 23.21 1.78 5.82
N ARG A 75 23.91 2.90 5.63
CA ARG A 75 23.46 4.21 6.13
C ARG A 75 22.46 4.92 5.25
N ILE A 76 22.46 4.64 3.95
CA ILE A 76 21.54 5.26 3.00
C ILE A 76 20.68 4.15 2.38
N GLY A 77 19.38 4.25 2.57
CA GLY A 77 18.39 3.44 1.90
C GLY A 77 17.88 4.13 0.65
N LEU A 78 17.80 3.41 -0.44
CA LEU A 78 17.17 3.86 -1.68
C LEU A 78 15.97 2.98 -1.97
N GLY A 79 14.89 3.57 -2.44
CA GLY A 79 13.67 2.87 -2.80
C GLY A 79 13.05 3.43 -4.07
N PHE A 80 12.41 2.54 -4.82
CA PHE A 80 11.65 2.88 -6.01
C PHE A 80 10.34 2.10 -5.99
N GLN A 81 9.26 2.74 -6.43
CA GLN A 81 7.96 2.10 -6.60
C GLN A 81 7.28 2.64 -7.85
N ALA A 82 6.66 1.77 -8.60
CA ALA A 82 5.78 2.15 -9.69
C ALA A 82 4.52 1.29 -9.67
N LEU A 83 3.43 1.85 -10.13
CA LEU A 83 2.17 1.14 -10.25
C LEU A 83 1.40 1.59 -11.49
N ASN A 84 0.61 0.67 -12.02
CA ASN A 84 -0.44 0.94 -12.98
C ASN A 84 -1.73 0.29 -12.49
N ASP A 85 -2.71 1.11 -12.16
CA ASP A 85 -4.03 0.66 -11.69
C ASP A 85 -5.08 0.96 -12.75
N ARG A 86 -5.61 -0.08 -13.36
CA ARG A 86 -6.58 0.01 -14.43
C ARG A 86 -7.95 -0.43 -13.93
N MET A 87 -8.93 0.43 -14.07
CA MET A 87 -10.34 0.17 -13.78
C MET A 87 -11.20 0.51 -15.00
N GLY A 88 -11.71 -0.51 -15.66
CA GLY A 88 -12.44 -0.33 -16.92
C GLY A 88 -11.55 0.27 -18.00
N LEU A 89 -11.95 1.43 -18.50
CA LEU A 89 -11.22 2.20 -19.55
C LEU A 89 -10.20 3.20 -18.97
N PHE A 90 -10.21 3.43 -17.67
CA PHE A 90 -9.33 4.38 -17.01
C PHE A 90 -8.13 3.68 -16.39
N ALA A 91 -6.97 4.29 -16.53
CA ALA A 91 -5.74 3.83 -15.89
C ALA A 91 -5.06 4.97 -15.15
N THR A 92 -4.65 4.69 -13.93
CA THR A 92 -3.81 5.58 -13.13
C THR A 92 -2.43 4.99 -13.04
N THR A 93 -1.40 5.76 -13.36
CA THR A 93 -0.01 5.35 -13.25
C THR A 93 0.70 6.22 -12.22
N GLY A 94 1.47 5.58 -11.34
CA GLY A 94 2.29 6.28 -10.34
C GLY A 94 3.73 5.79 -10.39
N ALA A 95 4.68 6.69 -10.14
CA ALA A 95 6.09 6.37 -9.97
C ALA A 95 6.68 7.23 -8.84
N TYR A 96 7.47 6.59 -7.93
CA TYR A 96 7.99 7.22 -6.72
C TYR A 96 9.39 6.76 -6.44
N GLY A 97 10.27 7.70 -6.11
CA GLY A 97 11.60 7.45 -5.57
C GLY A 97 11.64 7.79 -4.08
N SER A 98 12.30 6.97 -3.28
CA SER A 98 12.48 7.17 -1.85
C SER A 98 13.95 7.16 -1.48
N VAL A 99 14.31 8.01 -0.52
CA VAL A 99 15.62 8.05 0.09
C VAL A 99 15.44 8.05 1.61
N ALA A 100 16.20 7.21 2.33
CA ALA A 100 16.19 7.16 3.78
C ALA A 100 17.61 7.29 4.33
N TYR A 101 17.79 8.12 5.36
CA TYR A 101 19.02 8.14 6.14
C TYR A 101 18.82 7.35 7.44
N ARG A 102 19.78 6.46 7.74
CA ARG A 102 19.69 5.46 8.81
C ARG A 102 20.76 5.71 9.85
N PHE A 103 20.33 5.98 11.07
CA PHE A 103 21.15 6.17 12.25
C PHE A 103 21.31 4.84 12.98
N ASN A 104 22.55 4.44 13.25
CA ASN A 104 22.80 3.30 14.12
C ASN A 104 22.54 3.72 15.58
N MET A 105 21.74 2.93 16.26
CA MET A 105 21.38 3.10 17.66
C MET A 105 22.01 1.98 18.50
N PRO A 106 22.09 2.12 19.84
CA PRO A 106 22.50 1.03 20.70
C PRO A 106 21.70 -0.25 20.47
N ALA A 107 22.27 -1.41 20.86
CA ALA A 107 21.66 -2.73 20.74
C ALA A 107 21.25 -3.10 19.28
N LEU A 108 22.11 -2.79 18.32
CA LEU A 108 21.92 -3.07 16.87
C LEU A 108 20.65 -2.46 16.26
N ALA A 109 19.97 -1.59 16.99
CA ALA A 109 18.79 -0.90 16.50
C ALA A 109 19.15 0.19 15.47
N LYS A 110 18.18 0.51 14.61
CA LYS A 110 18.32 1.55 13.58
C LYS A 110 17.10 2.47 13.58
N LEU A 111 17.37 3.77 13.54
CA LEU A 111 16.35 4.80 13.33
C LEU A 111 16.56 5.40 11.94
N SER A 112 15.50 5.41 11.14
CA SER A 112 15.54 5.91 9.77
C SER A 112 14.62 7.11 9.61
N ILE A 113 15.06 8.11 8.85
CA ILE A 113 14.23 9.23 8.39
C ILE A 113 14.21 9.15 6.86
N GLY A 114 13.03 9.14 6.27
CA GLY A 114 12.87 8.95 4.83
C GLY A 114 12.00 10.01 4.17
N PHE A 115 12.35 10.28 2.91
CA PHE A 115 11.64 11.17 2.02
C PHE A 115 11.28 10.43 0.73
N GLN A 116 10.12 10.76 0.17
CA GLN A 116 9.65 10.25 -1.11
C GLN A 116 9.23 11.39 -2.01
N GLY A 117 9.62 11.33 -3.28
CA GLY A 117 9.13 12.17 -4.34
C GLY A 117 8.62 11.33 -5.50
N GLY A 118 7.57 11.79 -6.17
CA GLY A 118 7.01 11.05 -7.29
C GLY A 118 5.93 11.79 -8.05
N VAL A 119 5.34 11.10 -9.00
CA VAL A 119 4.27 11.63 -9.85
C VAL A 119 3.18 10.59 -10.02
N ASN A 120 1.93 11.06 -9.99
CA ASN A 120 0.75 10.31 -10.39
C ASN A 120 0.21 10.88 -11.70
N VAL A 121 0.01 10.05 -12.70
CA VAL A 121 -0.73 10.40 -13.92
C VAL A 121 -2.14 9.86 -13.77
N ILE A 122 -3.10 10.78 -13.74
CA ILE A 122 -4.52 10.48 -13.47
C ILE A 122 -5.38 10.90 -14.64
N PRO A 123 -6.37 10.09 -15.04
CA PRO A 123 -7.37 10.51 -16.02
C PRO A 123 -8.39 11.43 -15.34
N ILE A 124 -8.54 12.63 -15.87
CA ILE A 124 -9.56 13.58 -15.45
C ILE A 124 -10.53 13.77 -16.61
N TYR A 125 -11.82 13.58 -16.34
CA TYR A 125 -12.85 13.87 -17.33
C TYR A 125 -13.11 15.37 -17.37
N ASP A 126 -12.84 15.97 -18.52
CA ASP A 126 -13.16 17.38 -18.79
C ASP A 126 -14.57 17.47 -19.37
N VAL A 127 -15.48 18.05 -18.60
CA VAL A 127 -16.89 18.18 -18.97
C VAL A 127 -17.06 19.13 -20.17
N THR A 128 -16.12 20.05 -20.33
CA THR A 128 -16.19 21.08 -21.42
C THR A 128 -15.87 20.46 -22.77
N THR A 129 -14.90 19.59 -22.82
CA THR A 129 -14.45 18.94 -24.07
C THR A 129 -15.05 17.54 -24.25
N ALA A 130 -15.82 17.03 -23.26
CA ALA A 130 -16.33 15.67 -23.19
C ALA A 130 -15.24 14.60 -23.39
N ALA A 131 -14.00 14.90 -22.99
CA ALA A 131 -12.84 14.05 -23.17
C ALA A 131 -12.13 13.75 -21.84
N SER A 132 -11.45 12.63 -21.78
CA SER A 132 -10.56 12.31 -20.65
C SER A 132 -9.15 12.82 -20.96
N ILE A 133 -8.62 13.66 -20.07
CA ILE A 133 -7.28 14.23 -20.18
C ILE A 133 -6.42 13.68 -19.03
N ASN A 134 -5.24 13.16 -19.37
CA ASN A 134 -4.29 12.71 -18.37
C ASN A 134 -3.56 13.92 -17.74
N ARG A 135 -3.58 14.00 -16.42
CA ARG A 135 -2.88 15.03 -15.64
C ARG A 135 -1.81 14.42 -14.76
N ALA A 136 -0.61 14.99 -14.82
CA ALA A 136 0.48 14.66 -13.92
C ALA A 136 0.33 15.45 -12.62
N VAL A 137 0.35 14.74 -11.48
CA VAL A 137 0.20 15.31 -10.13
C VAL A 137 1.40 14.90 -9.28
N ALA A 138 2.14 15.87 -8.77
CA ALA A 138 3.27 15.62 -7.90
C ALA A 138 2.82 14.96 -6.58
N SER A 139 3.64 14.05 -6.07
CA SER A 139 3.43 13.36 -4.80
C SER A 139 4.70 13.45 -3.97
N LEU A 140 4.58 13.89 -2.72
CA LEU A 140 5.65 13.92 -1.74
C LEU A 140 5.28 13.05 -0.55
N GLY A 141 6.27 12.50 0.12
CA GLY A 141 6.05 11.70 1.33
C GLY A 141 7.23 11.81 2.28
N VAL A 142 6.94 11.63 3.56
CA VAL A 142 7.94 11.61 4.63
C VAL A 142 7.63 10.48 5.60
N GLY A 143 8.65 10.04 6.33
CA GLY A 143 8.45 9.03 7.36
C GLY A 143 9.64 8.91 8.30
N VAL A 144 9.36 8.26 9.42
CA VAL A 144 10.35 7.80 10.41
C VAL A 144 10.09 6.33 10.65
N TYR A 145 11.15 5.54 10.76
CA TYR A 145 11.07 4.11 11.01
C TYR A 145 12.17 3.67 11.96
N TYR A 146 11.76 3.00 13.03
CA TYR A 146 12.64 2.37 13.99
C TYR A 146 12.58 0.86 13.82
N GLN A 147 13.72 0.19 13.88
CA GLN A 147 13.84 -1.25 13.78
C GLN A 147 14.91 -1.78 14.74
N SER A 148 14.59 -2.83 15.46
CA SER A 148 15.51 -3.61 16.28
C SER A 148 15.19 -5.11 16.13
N ASP A 149 15.95 -5.97 16.76
CA ASP A 149 15.67 -7.42 16.76
C ASP A 149 14.38 -7.77 17.50
N ARG A 150 13.89 -6.89 18.38
CA ARG A 150 12.73 -7.14 19.24
C ARG A 150 11.43 -6.51 18.75
N PHE A 151 11.50 -5.35 18.12
CA PHE A 151 10.32 -4.67 17.63
C PHE A 151 10.66 -3.67 16.53
N PHE A 152 9.67 -3.32 15.77
CA PHE A 152 9.72 -2.22 14.82
C PHE A 152 8.53 -1.28 15.03
N ALA A 153 8.74 -0.01 14.74
CA ALA A 153 7.67 0.98 14.73
C ALA A 153 7.97 2.08 13.70
N GLY A 154 6.93 2.67 13.13
CA GLY A 154 7.11 3.75 12.18
C GLY A 154 5.90 4.66 12.11
N ILE A 155 6.14 5.92 11.80
CA ILE A 155 5.13 6.91 11.47
C ILE A 155 5.45 7.53 10.12
N SER A 156 4.44 7.75 9.30
CA SER A 156 4.64 8.28 7.96
C SER A 156 3.44 9.08 7.47
N ALA A 157 3.72 9.96 6.54
CA ALA A 157 2.76 10.61 5.66
C ALA A 157 3.24 10.39 4.22
N PRO A 158 2.88 9.24 3.60
CA PRO A 158 3.42 8.84 2.29
C PRO A 158 2.90 9.70 1.14
N GLU A 159 1.90 10.56 1.39
CA GLU A 159 1.30 11.42 0.38
C GLU A 159 0.88 12.77 0.96
N LEU A 160 1.75 13.77 0.86
CA LEU A 160 1.52 15.11 1.41
C LEU A 160 0.96 16.10 0.40
N GLY A 161 1.06 15.83 -0.89
CA GLY A 161 0.76 16.81 -1.93
C GLY A 161 -0.17 16.27 -3.01
N GLY A 162 -0.50 17.17 -3.91
CA GLY A 162 -1.22 16.86 -5.12
C GLY A 162 -2.70 17.23 -5.07
N GLN A 163 -3.03 18.24 -5.86
CA GLN A 163 -4.41 18.63 -6.16
C GLN A 163 -4.48 19.16 -7.60
N VAL A 164 -5.60 18.98 -8.23
CA VAL A 164 -5.89 19.54 -9.55
C VAL A 164 -7.19 20.30 -9.47
N THR A 165 -7.20 21.50 -10.00
CA THR A 165 -8.40 22.33 -10.14
C THR A 165 -8.80 22.42 -11.61
N ASP A 166 -10.08 22.57 -11.88
CA ASP A 166 -10.60 22.95 -13.20
C ASP A 166 -10.41 24.45 -13.47
N ALA A 167 -10.85 24.90 -14.65
CA ALA A 167 -10.78 26.31 -15.05
C ALA A 167 -11.60 27.26 -14.16
N THR A 168 -12.54 26.73 -13.36
CA THR A 168 -13.36 27.50 -12.42
C THR A 168 -12.77 27.54 -11.02
N GLY A 169 -11.60 26.93 -10.80
CA GLY A 169 -10.94 26.84 -9.49
C GLY A 169 -11.50 25.71 -8.60
N ARG A 170 -12.41 24.88 -9.08
CA ARG A 170 -12.96 23.75 -8.34
C ARG A 170 -12.00 22.56 -8.33
N TYR A 171 -11.82 21.94 -7.18
CA TYR A 171 -10.99 20.74 -7.08
C TYR A 171 -11.63 19.55 -7.80
N VAL A 172 -10.97 19.07 -8.85
CA VAL A 172 -11.31 17.81 -9.55
C VAL A 172 -10.53 16.62 -9.01
N TYR A 173 -9.41 16.88 -8.36
CA TYR A 173 -8.62 15.88 -7.64
C TYR A 173 -7.97 16.49 -6.40
N LYS A 174 -7.98 15.76 -5.29
CA LYS A 174 -7.27 16.11 -4.05
C LYS A 174 -6.72 14.82 -3.43
N SER A 175 -5.42 14.82 -3.13
CA SER A 175 -4.75 13.72 -2.42
C SER A 175 -5.36 13.48 -1.03
N ALA A 176 -5.43 12.21 -0.61
CA ALA A 176 -6.02 11.81 0.67
C ALA A 176 -5.20 12.21 1.90
N ARG A 177 -3.89 12.41 1.75
CA ARG A 177 -2.92 12.78 2.79
C ARG A 177 -3.03 11.93 4.05
N PRO A 178 -2.89 10.59 3.95
CA PRO A 178 -2.98 9.73 5.12
C PRO A 178 -1.77 9.95 6.04
N ILE A 179 -2.02 9.90 7.36
CA ILE A 179 -0.99 9.70 8.37
C ILE A 179 -1.11 8.25 8.82
N MET A 180 0.00 7.53 8.82
CA MET A 180 0.07 6.10 9.13
C MET A 180 1.04 5.85 10.27
N PHE A 181 0.62 5.03 11.21
CA PHE A 181 1.46 4.50 12.28
C PHE A 181 1.44 2.98 12.20
N GLN A 182 2.62 2.36 12.15
CA GLN A 182 2.77 0.91 12.20
C GLN A 182 3.66 0.50 13.35
N ALA A 183 3.37 -0.65 13.95
CA ALA A 183 4.24 -1.26 14.96
C ALA A 183 4.05 -2.77 14.93
N GLY A 184 5.09 -3.51 15.31
CA GLY A 184 5.06 -4.96 15.43
C GLY A 184 6.28 -5.49 16.14
N ALA A 185 6.22 -6.77 16.52
CA ALA A 185 7.29 -7.42 17.23
C ALA A 185 7.47 -8.85 16.71
N PRO A 186 8.68 -9.24 16.28
CA PRO A 186 8.99 -10.65 16.05
C PRO A 186 9.12 -11.38 17.39
N ILE A 187 8.53 -12.54 17.46
CA ILE A 187 8.52 -13.42 18.63
C ILE A 187 8.96 -14.80 18.16
N GLU A 188 10.14 -15.24 18.59
CA GLU A 188 10.62 -16.59 18.31
C GLU A 188 9.83 -17.60 19.16
N VAL A 189 9.29 -18.63 18.52
CA VAL A 189 8.53 -19.70 19.14
C VAL A 189 9.19 -21.02 18.78
N GLY A 190 9.97 -21.57 19.71
CA GLY A 190 10.83 -22.72 19.43
C GLY A 190 12.01 -22.35 18.53
N GLU A 191 12.54 -23.34 17.79
CA GLU A 191 13.77 -23.18 17.01
C GLU A 191 13.53 -22.69 15.57
N THR A 192 12.32 -22.89 15.04
CA THR A 192 12.06 -22.75 13.60
C THR A 192 10.88 -21.82 13.27
N THR A 193 10.16 -21.36 14.30
CA THR A 193 8.94 -20.57 14.10
C THR A 193 9.09 -19.14 14.63
N VAL A 194 8.73 -18.16 13.81
CA VAL A 194 8.67 -16.76 14.22
C VAL A 194 7.27 -16.22 14.01
N LEU A 195 6.65 -15.73 15.07
CA LEU A 195 5.37 -15.00 15.02
C LEU A 195 5.62 -13.50 14.98
N ILE A 196 4.88 -12.80 14.16
CA ILE A 196 5.00 -11.34 14.00
C ILE A 196 3.60 -10.70 14.12
N PRO A 197 3.10 -10.49 15.34
CA PRO A 197 1.96 -9.62 15.55
C PRO A 197 2.32 -8.20 15.17
N SER A 198 1.39 -7.51 14.49
CA SER A 198 1.59 -6.12 14.10
C SER A 198 0.29 -5.36 13.97
N LEU A 199 0.38 -4.04 14.02
CA LEU A 199 -0.72 -3.10 13.95
C LEU A 199 -0.38 -2.03 12.92
N LEU A 200 -1.37 -1.64 12.12
CA LEU A 200 -1.33 -0.40 11.33
C LEU A 200 -2.52 0.45 11.72
N VAL A 201 -2.25 1.70 12.07
CA VAL A 201 -3.28 2.74 12.29
C VAL A 201 -3.15 3.77 11.21
N SER A 202 -4.26 4.12 10.55
CA SER A 202 -4.29 5.10 9.47
C SER A 202 -5.34 6.17 9.74
N LYS A 203 -4.96 7.43 9.55
CA LYS A 203 -5.87 8.58 9.67
C LYS A 203 -5.84 9.41 8.40
N ILE A 204 -7.00 9.59 7.81
CA ILE A 204 -7.27 10.54 6.73
C ILE A 204 -8.22 11.60 7.29
N ALA A 205 -8.03 12.87 6.92
CA ALA A 205 -8.96 13.94 7.28
C ALA A 205 -10.38 13.57 6.84
N ASP A 206 -11.36 13.89 7.65
CA ASP A 206 -12.81 13.66 7.41
C ASP A 206 -13.20 12.17 7.27
N ARG A 207 -12.35 11.23 7.74
CA ARG A 207 -12.66 9.80 7.78
C ARG A 207 -12.45 9.21 9.17
N PRO A 208 -13.15 8.13 9.52
CA PRO A 208 -12.85 7.34 10.72
C PRO A 208 -11.41 6.87 10.74
N LEU A 209 -10.94 6.51 11.93
CA LEU A 209 -9.63 5.89 12.11
C LEU A 209 -9.66 4.49 11.51
N GLY A 210 -8.73 4.21 10.61
CA GLY A 210 -8.50 2.86 10.08
C GLY A 210 -7.55 2.09 11.00
N VAL A 211 -7.87 0.85 11.30
CA VAL A 211 -7.06 -0.02 12.14
C VAL A 211 -6.93 -1.39 11.48
N ASP A 212 -5.70 -1.85 11.28
CA ASP A 212 -5.39 -3.19 10.80
C ASP A 212 -4.66 -3.96 11.90
N ILE A 213 -5.19 -5.10 12.30
CA ILE A 213 -4.55 -6.03 13.23
C ILE A 213 -4.06 -7.23 12.43
N ASN A 214 -2.77 -7.56 12.57
CA ASN A 214 -2.13 -8.58 11.76
C ASN A 214 -1.41 -9.59 12.63
N LEU A 215 -1.43 -10.84 12.17
CA LEU A 215 -0.57 -11.90 12.65
C LEU A 215 0.07 -12.59 11.46
N ARG A 216 1.39 -12.69 11.48
CA ARG A 216 2.18 -13.42 10.50
C ARG A 216 3.00 -14.47 11.22
N ALA A 217 3.08 -15.66 10.65
CA ALA A 217 3.91 -16.76 11.15
C ALA A 217 4.86 -17.21 10.05
N TRP A 218 6.12 -17.42 10.39
CA TRP A 218 7.12 -18.02 9.52
C TRP A 218 7.58 -19.34 10.11
N PHE A 219 7.74 -20.33 9.26
CA PHE A 219 8.16 -21.69 9.60
C PHE A 219 9.40 -22.03 8.78
N ASP A 220 10.45 -22.49 9.43
CA ASP A 220 11.72 -22.93 8.85
C ASP A 220 12.34 -21.92 7.86
N GLU A 221 12.04 -20.63 8.01
CA GLU A 221 12.44 -19.59 7.07
C GLU A 221 11.96 -19.79 5.61
N GLU A 222 11.17 -20.82 5.35
CA GLU A 222 10.72 -21.19 4.00
C GLU A 222 9.25 -20.85 3.77
N PHE A 223 8.39 -21.06 4.76
CA PHE A 223 6.97 -20.92 4.60
C PHE A 223 6.36 -19.88 5.55
N GLY A 224 5.65 -18.91 5.01
CA GLY A 224 4.96 -17.87 5.79
C GLY A 224 3.47 -17.92 5.59
N LEU A 225 2.72 -17.75 6.69
CA LEU A 225 1.27 -17.54 6.68
C LEU A 225 0.92 -16.25 7.39
N GLY A 226 -0.13 -15.60 6.98
CA GLY A 226 -0.59 -14.40 7.67
C GLY A 226 -2.08 -14.15 7.53
N LEU A 227 -2.60 -13.51 8.56
CA LEU A 227 -3.98 -13.04 8.65
C LEU A 227 -3.96 -11.56 9.04
N SER A 228 -4.86 -10.80 8.45
CA SER A 228 -5.08 -9.40 8.77
C SER A 228 -6.58 -9.13 8.85
N TYR A 229 -7.01 -8.51 9.93
CA TYR A 229 -8.34 -7.90 10.02
C TYR A 229 -8.20 -6.40 9.89
N ARG A 230 -8.89 -5.84 8.91
CA ARG A 230 -8.91 -4.40 8.63
C ARG A 230 -10.25 -3.81 8.94
N GLN A 231 -10.23 -2.77 9.76
CA GLN A 231 -11.39 -1.96 10.08
C GLN A 231 -11.23 -0.56 9.51
N ASN A 232 -12.27 -0.06 8.84
CA ASN A 232 -12.29 1.28 8.24
C ASN A 232 -11.08 1.55 7.32
N SER A 233 -10.77 0.64 6.40
CA SER A 233 -9.66 0.80 5.45
C SER A 233 -9.62 2.21 4.87
N PRO A 234 -8.42 2.82 4.67
CA PRO A 234 -8.29 4.18 4.15
C PRO A 234 -8.73 4.36 2.69
N GLY A 235 -9.33 3.35 2.08
CA GLY A 235 -9.82 3.37 0.72
C GLY A 235 -11.03 4.26 0.45
N LEU A 236 -11.51 4.23 -0.78
CA LEU A 236 -12.70 4.96 -1.24
C LEU A 236 -13.95 4.55 -0.47
N ILE A 237 -13.99 3.29 -0.10
CA ILE A 237 -15.12 2.63 0.52
C ILE A 237 -14.60 2.12 1.87
N GLN A 238 -15.18 2.64 2.94
CA GLN A 238 -14.88 2.21 4.31
C GLN A 238 -15.40 0.78 4.49
N THR A 239 -14.57 -0.22 4.20
CA THR A 239 -14.91 -1.62 4.36
C THR A 239 -14.07 -2.27 5.44
N ASN A 240 -14.73 -3.07 6.23
CA ASN A 240 -14.05 -4.04 7.07
C ASN A 240 -13.83 -5.30 6.25
N TYR A 241 -12.64 -5.87 6.28
CA TYR A 241 -12.38 -7.13 5.60
C TYR A 241 -11.26 -7.94 6.23
N LEU A 242 -11.32 -9.24 5.97
CA LEU A 242 -10.25 -10.17 6.30
C LEU A 242 -9.34 -10.35 5.10
N GLN A 243 -8.04 -10.36 5.36
CA GLN A 243 -7.01 -10.68 4.39
C GLN A 243 -6.22 -11.87 4.91
N ALA A 244 -6.04 -12.87 4.06
CA ALA A 244 -5.13 -13.98 4.31
C ALA A 244 -4.02 -13.97 3.26
N PHE A 245 -2.81 -14.34 3.65
CA PHE A 245 -1.70 -14.46 2.71
C PHE A 245 -0.80 -15.63 3.08
N ALA A 246 -0.18 -16.21 2.05
CA ALA A 246 0.84 -17.23 2.16
C ALA A 246 2.07 -16.80 1.38
N GLU A 247 3.24 -17.10 1.92
CA GLU A 247 4.54 -16.85 1.29
C GLU A 247 5.33 -18.13 1.25
N TYR A 248 6.07 -18.33 0.17
CA TYR A 248 6.95 -19.48 0.01
C TYR A 248 8.29 -19.06 -0.58
N GLN A 249 9.39 -19.48 0.08
CA GLN A 249 10.75 -19.25 -0.38
C GLN A 249 11.13 -20.33 -1.39
N LEU A 250 10.92 -20.07 -2.69
CA LEU A 250 11.19 -21.02 -3.77
C LEU A 250 12.67 -21.37 -3.89
N THR A 251 13.53 -20.38 -3.73
CA THR A 251 15.00 -20.51 -3.72
C THR A 251 15.57 -19.49 -2.74
N LYS A 252 16.87 -19.55 -2.45
CA LYS A 252 17.53 -18.55 -1.60
C LYS A 252 17.31 -17.09 -2.08
N ALA A 253 17.04 -16.90 -3.37
CA ALA A 253 16.90 -15.59 -3.97
C ALA A 253 15.45 -15.23 -4.35
N ILE A 254 14.55 -16.20 -4.48
CA ILE A 254 13.20 -16.00 -5.04
C ILE A 254 12.15 -16.40 -4.01
N ARG A 255 11.20 -15.47 -3.75
CA ARG A 255 10.04 -15.70 -2.93
C ARG A 255 8.77 -15.43 -3.72
N LEU A 256 7.78 -16.30 -3.56
CA LEU A 256 6.43 -16.15 -4.06
C LEU A 256 5.49 -15.84 -2.90
N ALA A 257 4.49 -14.98 -3.12
CA ALA A 257 3.40 -14.81 -2.18
C ALA A 257 2.05 -14.73 -2.91
N TYR A 258 1.02 -15.18 -2.22
CA TYR A 258 -0.36 -15.04 -2.64
C TYR A 258 -1.18 -14.42 -1.53
N THR A 259 -2.03 -13.46 -1.89
CA THR A 259 -2.92 -12.78 -0.94
C THR A 259 -4.35 -12.88 -1.42
N PHE A 260 -5.23 -13.17 -0.49
CA PHE A 260 -6.68 -13.18 -0.66
C PHE A 260 -7.34 -12.20 0.30
N ASN A 261 -8.21 -11.34 -0.23
CA ASN A 261 -9.01 -10.42 0.59
C ASN A 261 -10.48 -10.69 0.38
N SER A 262 -11.21 -10.93 1.48
CA SER A 262 -12.66 -10.99 1.46
C SER A 262 -13.20 -9.57 1.68
N GLN A 263 -13.77 -8.95 0.66
CA GLN A 263 -14.46 -7.67 0.85
C GLN A 263 -15.92 -7.93 1.23
N THR A 264 -16.36 -7.37 2.36
CA THR A 264 -17.77 -7.43 2.76
C THR A 264 -18.59 -6.42 1.94
N PRO A 265 -19.86 -6.75 1.57
CA PRO A 265 -20.76 -5.81 0.92
C PRO A 265 -21.09 -4.62 1.81
N GLU A 266 -21.04 -3.42 1.27
CA GLU A 266 -21.34 -2.18 2.00
C GLU A 266 -22.83 -1.82 2.05
N SER A 267 -23.66 -2.46 1.22
CA SER A 267 -25.08 -2.17 1.17
C SER A 267 -25.89 -3.44 0.98
N PRO A 268 -26.97 -3.63 1.76
CA PRO A 268 -27.93 -4.71 1.51
C PRO A 268 -28.58 -4.65 0.13
N ASN A 269 -28.55 -3.48 -0.52
CA ASN A 269 -29.12 -3.20 -1.83
C ASN A 269 -28.10 -3.14 -2.96
N ALA A 270 -26.81 -3.40 -2.70
CA ALA A 270 -25.82 -3.53 -3.77
C ALA A 270 -26.17 -4.75 -4.59
N MET A 271 -26.77 -4.53 -5.76
CA MET A 271 -27.14 -5.57 -6.72
C MET A 271 -26.01 -6.60 -6.84
N GLN A 272 -26.34 -7.82 -6.48
CA GLN A 272 -25.97 -9.14 -7.03
C GLN A 272 -24.62 -9.30 -7.80
N TYR A 273 -23.57 -8.56 -7.44
CA TYR A 273 -22.21 -8.89 -7.86
C TYR A 273 -21.54 -9.69 -6.73
N ASP A 274 -21.86 -10.95 -6.67
CA ASP A 274 -21.47 -11.91 -5.62
C ASP A 274 -19.97 -12.23 -5.57
N GLN A 275 -19.11 -11.42 -6.18
CA GLN A 275 -17.69 -11.71 -6.25
C GLN A 275 -16.84 -10.52 -5.81
N LYS A 276 -16.75 -10.38 -4.51
CA LYS A 276 -16.00 -9.28 -3.87
C LYS A 276 -14.59 -9.67 -3.44
N SER A 277 -14.06 -10.78 -3.93
CA SER A 277 -12.72 -11.23 -3.64
C SER A 277 -11.67 -10.40 -4.40
N VAL A 278 -10.56 -10.16 -3.75
CA VAL A 278 -9.36 -9.60 -4.34
C VAL A 278 -8.23 -10.62 -4.20
N HIS A 279 -7.58 -10.89 -5.30
CA HIS A 279 -6.45 -11.82 -5.39
C HIS A 279 -5.22 -11.06 -5.78
N GLU A 280 -4.09 -11.33 -5.13
CA GLU A 280 -2.83 -10.73 -5.46
C GLU A 280 -1.71 -11.77 -5.41
N ILE A 281 -0.83 -11.71 -6.38
CA ILE A 281 0.39 -12.52 -6.46
C ILE A 281 1.58 -11.58 -6.37
N MET A 282 2.58 -11.95 -5.57
CA MET A 282 3.87 -11.26 -5.49
C MET A 282 4.98 -12.23 -5.90
N LEU A 283 5.90 -11.74 -6.71
CA LEU A 283 7.20 -12.36 -6.94
C LEU A 283 8.27 -11.41 -6.41
N ARG A 284 9.15 -11.91 -5.53
CA ARG A 284 10.28 -11.15 -4.98
C ARG A 284 11.59 -11.81 -5.33
N PHE A 285 12.53 -11.00 -5.77
CA PHE A 285 13.91 -11.36 -5.96
C PHE A 285 14.80 -10.61 -4.97
N SER A 286 15.72 -11.32 -4.31
CA SER A 286 16.78 -10.79 -3.47
C SER A 286 18.05 -11.61 -3.70
N PRO A 287 19.16 -11.01 -4.16
CA PRO A 287 20.38 -11.76 -4.49
C PRO A 287 21.07 -12.38 -3.28
N ASN A 288 20.84 -11.84 -2.10
CA ASN A 288 21.38 -12.38 -0.84
C ASN A 288 20.28 -13.13 -0.11
N ALA A 289 20.61 -14.32 0.42
CA ALA A 289 19.69 -15.06 1.26
C ALA A 289 19.11 -14.11 2.30
N LEU A 290 17.78 -14.08 2.38
CA LEU A 290 17.08 -13.24 3.33
C LEU A 290 17.51 -13.66 4.72
N LYS A 291 18.36 -12.90 5.38
CA LYS A 291 18.28 -12.84 6.82
C LYS A 291 16.86 -12.35 7.11
N PHE A 292 16.12 -13.11 7.93
CA PHE A 292 14.83 -12.67 8.40
C PHE A 292 15.01 -11.33 9.13
N MET A 293 14.82 -10.24 8.41
CA MET A 293 14.61 -8.93 9.00
C MET A 293 13.13 -8.64 8.80
N TYR A 294 12.46 -8.54 9.87
CA TYR A 294 11.02 -8.36 10.03
C TYR A 294 10.56 -7.02 9.49
#